data_3748fa643ab4ed612b2aa2a2ac19d254
#
_entry.id   3748fa643ab4ed612b2aa2a2ac19d254
#
_cell.length_a   1.000
_cell.length_b   1.000
_cell.length_c   1.000
_cell.angle_alpha   90.00
_cell.angle_beta   90.00
_cell.angle_gamma   90.00
#
_symmetry.space_group_name_H-M   'P 1'
#
loop_
_entity.id
_entity.type
_entity.pdbx_description
1 polymer ?
#
loop_
_entity_poly.entity_id
_entity_poly.type
_entity_poly.pdbx_seq_one_letter_code
_entity_poly.pdbx_strand_id
1 'polypeptide(L)'
;MSSKAPGLSPDAPLHIAYLTYRGKPHVGGQGVYTRHLTKALVDLGHTVEVFGGQPYPILDPRIALHKMPSLDLWNDYYPGRLPAYWEVKTKGDLLETLSHLKGTFGEPLAFSSRALTELKKRQRDFDLVHDNQCLGYGILGIEKRIPTIVTLHHPITRDRALEMEHTKKRGKRRSIGRWYSFVKMQGRVASRMPRVVVVSENSIKDIHTDMKVGLDRMRLVPVGVDPDLFVPMPHVARQPGRLITTASADVALKGLSYLLEAMAKLRTERDVTLTIIGKPREGASNDLIDKLCLRPHIQFVSGVSDERIVELYAEAELAVVPSLYEGFSLPAIEAMSTGICLVATDGGALPEVTGTDNDTVLQCKAGDVESLAAAIVRGLDSAELRTRIGEAGRTRVVERWSWSHCAQLTVDQYREVLAMPHNIEKLRLNGRI
;
A
#
# COMPACT_ATOMS: atom_id res chain seq x y z
N MET A 1 44.84 1.31 -16.73
CA MET A 1 44.18 2.47 -16.14
C MET A 1 42.75 2.50 -16.62
N SER A 2 41.82 2.00 -15.78
CA SER A 2 40.40 1.98 -16.09
C SER A 2 39.84 3.38 -15.82
N SER A 3 39.56 4.15 -16.88
CA SER A 3 38.85 5.41 -16.75
C SER A 3 37.41 5.08 -16.27
N LYS A 4 37.13 5.33 -14.99
CA LYS A 4 35.74 5.38 -14.52
C LYS A 4 35.01 6.39 -15.39
N ALA A 5 34.00 5.94 -16.12
CA ALA A 5 33.10 6.84 -16.84
C ALA A 5 32.55 7.88 -15.84
N PRO A 6 32.44 9.17 -16.22
CA PRO A 6 31.87 10.18 -15.35
C PRO A 6 30.42 9.83 -15.11
N GLY A 7 30.11 9.33 -13.91
CA GLY A 7 28.76 9.13 -13.40
C GLY A 7 28.38 10.28 -12.46
N LEU A 8 27.13 10.37 -12.07
CA LEU A 8 26.72 11.24 -10.96
C LEU A 8 27.57 10.87 -9.74
N SER A 9 28.06 11.88 -8.99
CA SER A 9 28.76 11.63 -7.73
C SER A 9 27.89 10.77 -6.82
N PRO A 10 28.45 9.77 -6.12
CA PRO A 10 27.68 8.91 -5.22
C PRO A 10 26.82 9.66 -4.19
N ASP A 11 27.29 10.83 -3.74
CA ASP A 11 26.64 11.64 -2.71
C ASP A 11 25.86 12.84 -3.28
N ALA A 12 25.87 13.04 -4.62
CA ALA A 12 25.16 14.18 -5.21
C ALA A 12 23.63 14.06 -4.99
N PRO A 13 22.94 15.17 -4.67
CA PRO A 13 21.49 15.21 -4.66
C PRO A 13 20.90 14.75 -5.99
N LEU A 14 19.84 13.98 -5.96
CA LEU A 14 19.11 13.51 -7.14
C LEU A 14 17.85 14.35 -7.34
N HIS A 15 17.48 14.60 -8.59
CA HIS A 15 16.20 15.15 -8.97
C HIS A 15 15.29 14.03 -9.50
N ILE A 16 14.25 13.72 -8.75
CA ILE A 16 13.40 12.52 -8.88
C ILE A 16 12.01 12.91 -9.34
N ALA A 17 11.54 12.34 -10.45
CA ALA A 17 10.12 12.36 -10.81
C ALA A 17 9.43 11.13 -10.20
N TYR A 18 8.55 11.35 -9.23
CA TYR A 18 7.80 10.29 -8.55
C TYR A 18 6.38 10.19 -9.08
N LEU A 19 5.97 9.01 -9.55
CA LEU A 19 4.67 8.79 -10.18
C LEU A 19 3.75 8.02 -9.24
N THR A 20 2.53 8.53 -9.02
CA THR A 20 1.47 7.81 -8.30
C THR A 20 0.12 8.01 -9.00
N TYR A 21 -0.48 6.93 -9.51
CA TYR A 21 -1.74 7.06 -10.26
C TYR A 21 -2.97 7.27 -9.36
N ARG A 22 -2.87 6.91 -8.08
CA ARG A 22 -3.85 7.17 -7.02
C ARG A 22 -3.15 7.51 -5.71
N GLY A 23 -3.41 8.68 -5.18
CA GLY A 23 -2.78 9.19 -3.97
C GLY A 23 -3.74 9.33 -2.79
N LYS A 24 -4.67 8.38 -2.55
CA LYS A 24 -5.61 8.47 -1.39
C LYS A 24 -4.82 8.78 -0.11
N PRO A 25 -5.08 9.94 0.55
CA PRO A 25 -4.16 10.44 1.58
C PRO A 25 -4.24 9.66 2.91
N HIS A 26 -5.42 9.13 3.27
CA HIS A 26 -5.66 8.56 4.59
C HIS A 26 -6.04 7.07 4.56
N VAL A 27 -6.35 6.50 3.41
CA VAL A 27 -6.78 5.10 3.27
C VAL A 27 -6.21 4.52 1.97
N GLY A 28 -5.41 3.49 2.10
CA GLY A 28 -4.78 2.81 0.97
C GLY A 28 -3.26 3.00 0.98
N GLY A 29 -2.52 1.90 0.95
CA GLY A 29 -1.07 1.86 1.14
C GLY A 29 -0.28 2.76 0.19
N GLN A 30 -0.71 2.95 -1.08
CA GLN A 30 0.04 3.72 -2.07
C GLN A 30 0.13 5.23 -1.75
N GLY A 31 -0.96 5.84 -1.26
CA GLY A 31 -0.97 7.27 -0.93
C GLY A 31 -0.14 7.57 0.31
N VAL A 32 -0.27 6.75 1.35
CA VAL A 32 0.53 6.83 2.59
C VAL A 32 2.01 6.59 2.27
N TYR A 33 2.33 5.57 1.51
CA TYR A 33 3.70 5.29 1.04
C TYR A 33 4.29 6.48 0.25
N THR A 34 3.52 7.07 -0.69
CA THR A 34 3.96 8.25 -1.45
C THR A 34 4.30 9.40 -0.51
N ARG A 35 3.40 9.75 0.43
CA ARG A 35 3.57 10.86 1.38
C ARG A 35 4.86 10.71 2.18
N HIS A 36 5.06 9.56 2.81
CA HIS A 36 6.17 9.35 3.73
C HIS A 36 7.51 9.11 3.03
N LEU A 37 7.54 8.29 1.98
CA LEU A 37 8.78 8.05 1.24
C LEU A 37 9.29 9.34 0.59
N THR A 38 8.41 10.11 -0.08
CA THR A 38 8.86 11.33 -0.76
C THR A 38 9.34 12.39 0.23
N LYS A 39 8.70 12.49 1.42
CA LYS A 39 9.19 13.34 2.51
C LYS A 39 10.57 12.88 2.97
N ALA A 40 10.76 11.60 3.23
CA ALA A 40 12.04 11.05 3.70
C ALA A 40 13.16 11.20 2.65
N LEU A 41 12.85 11.12 1.35
CA LEU A 41 13.81 11.42 0.28
C LEU A 41 14.24 12.88 0.27
N VAL A 42 13.32 13.82 0.53
CA VAL A 42 13.67 15.26 0.67
C VAL A 42 14.47 15.51 1.95
N ASP A 43 14.17 14.81 3.04
CA ASP A 43 14.94 14.89 4.28
C ASP A 43 16.39 14.37 4.09
N LEU A 44 16.63 13.45 3.14
CA LEU A 44 17.97 13.01 2.70
C LEU A 44 18.66 13.99 1.72
N GLY A 45 18.03 15.12 1.41
CA GLY A 45 18.62 16.16 0.56
C GLY A 45 18.33 16.01 -0.94
N HIS A 46 17.45 15.10 -1.35
CA HIS A 46 17.04 14.95 -2.74
C HIS A 46 15.91 15.90 -3.11
N THR A 47 15.80 16.26 -4.39
CA THR A 47 14.66 17.00 -4.94
C THR A 47 13.65 16.02 -5.51
N VAL A 48 12.39 16.12 -5.07
CA VAL A 48 11.30 15.23 -5.51
C VAL A 48 10.15 16.04 -6.06
N GLU A 49 9.72 15.72 -7.28
CA GLU A 49 8.49 16.21 -7.87
C GLU A 49 7.51 15.05 -8.05
N VAL A 50 6.29 15.17 -7.53
CA VAL A 50 5.27 14.12 -7.60
C VAL A 50 4.30 14.41 -8.74
N PHE A 51 4.16 13.47 -9.65
CA PHE A 51 3.12 13.46 -10.68
C PHE A 51 1.98 12.55 -10.18
N GLY A 52 0.89 13.18 -9.73
CA GLY A 52 -0.19 12.50 -9.02
C GLY A 52 -1.50 12.45 -9.81
N GLY A 53 -2.12 11.26 -9.87
CA GLY A 53 -3.51 11.08 -10.31
C GLY A 53 -4.51 11.25 -9.17
N GLN A 54 -5.78 11.33 -9.52
CA GLN A 54 -6.89 11.47 -8.56
C GLN A 54 -7.23 10.15 -7.85
N PRO A 55 -7.62 10.20 -6.56
CA PRO A 55 -7.52 11.35 -5.65
C PRO A 55 -6.05 11.72 -5.38
N TYR A 56 -5.78 13.03 -5.32
CA TYR A 56 -4.42 13.52 -5.18
C TYR A 56 -3.83 13.24 -3.80
N PRO A 57 -2.50 12.95 -3.72
CA PRO A 57 -1.83 12.76 -2.43
C PRO A 57 -1.71 14.09 -1.67
N ILE A 58 -1.68 14.00 -0.34
CA ILE A 58 -1.21 15.07 0.54
C ILE A 58 0.29 14.87 0.70
N LEU A 59 1.08 15.91 0.44
CA LEU A 59 2.54 15.85 0.43
C LEU A 59 3.14 16.88 1.39
N ASP A 60 4.41 16.70 1.73
CA ASP A 60 5.22 17.71 2.40
C ASP A 60 5.25 19.00 1.54
N PRO A 61 5.15 20.20 2.14
CA PRO A 61 5.13 21.47 1.39
C PRO A 61 6.35 21.74 0.50
N ARG A 62 7.46 21.08 0.76
CA ARG A 62 8.70 21.18 -0.05
C ARG A 62 8.60 20.42 -1.38
N ILE A 63 7.57 19.59 -1.56
CA ILE A 63 7.40 18.70 -2.70
C ILE A 63 6.39 19.29 -3.67
N ALA A 64 6.82 19.53 -4.91
CA ALA A 64 5.93 20.00 -5.97
C ALA A 64 4.98 18.88 -6.43
N LEU A 65 3.68 19.14 -6.42
CA LEU A 65 2.64 18.23 -6.94
C LEU A 65 2.18 18.67 -8.33
N HIS A 66 2.50 17.87 -9.34
CA HIS A 66 1.96 17.99 -10.69
C HIS A 66 0.69 17.15 -10.80
N LYS A 67 -0.45 17.82 -10.76
CA LYS A 67 -1.75 17.16 -10.88
C LYS A 67 -1.94 16.61 -12.28
N MET A 68 -2.19 15.30 -12.37
CA MET A 68 -2.46 14.57 -13.61
C MET A 68 -3.96 14.23 -13.66
N PRO A 69 -4.83 15.17 -14.08
CA PRO A 69 -6.26 14.93 -14.04
C PRO A 69 -6.69 13.78 -14.91
N SER A 70 -7.64 13.00 -14.43
CA SER A 70 -8.31 11.91 -15.13
C SER A 70 -9.78 12.26 -15.36
N LEU A 71 -10.50 11.41 -16.10
CA LEU A 71 -11.96 11.55 -16.22
C LEU A 71 -12.69 11.21 -14.92
N ASP A 72 -11.98 10.64 -13.95
CA ASP A 72 -12.50 10.26 -12.63
C ASP A 72 -13.80 9.45 -12.70
N LEU A 73 -13.80 8.43 -13.56
CA LEU A 73 -14.99 7.62 -13.87
C LEU A 73 -15.43 6.74 -12.69
N TRP A 74 -14.55 6.57 -11.68
CA TRP A 74 -14.76 5.74 -10.49
C TRP A 74 -14.66 6.55 -9.20
N ASN A 75 -15.20 7.79 -9.23
CA ASN A 75 -15.28 8.62 -8.03
C ASN A 75 -16.32 8.07 -7.03
N ASP A 76 -16.21 8.53 -5.78
CA ASP A 76 -17.04 8.04 -4.68
C ASP A 76 -18.53 8.49 -4.80
N TYR A 77 -18.85 9.52 -5.64
CA TYR A 77 -20.21 10.06 -5.80
C TYR A 77 -20.98 9.38 -6.95
N TYR A 78 -20.33 9.14 -8.08
CA TYR A 78 -20.93 8.52 -9.27
C TYR A 78 -20.01 7.45 -9.84
N PRO A 79 -19.85 6.31 -9.15
CA PRO A 79 -18.97 5.25 -9.62
C PRO A 79 -19.48 4.64 -10.92
N GLY A 80 -18.61 4.59 -11.93
CA GLY A 80 -18.94 4.01 -13.23
C GLY A 80 -19.69 4.95 -14.18
N ARG A 81 -19.63 6.28 -13.95
CA ARG A 81 -20.23 7.26 -14.89
C ARG A 81 -19.63 7.14 -16.29
N LEU A 82 -20.43 7.44 -17.31
CA LEU A 82 -19.94 7.63 -18.67
C LEU A 82 -19.46 9.08 -18.86
N PRO A 83 -18.29 9.32 -19.45
CA PRO A 83 -17.85 10.67 -19.76
C PRO A 83 -18.63 11.22 -20.94
N ALA A 84 -18.90 12.52 -20.92
CA ALA A 84 -19.42 13.22 -22.10
C ALA A 84 -18.31 13.36 -23.17
N TYR A 85 -18.68 13.41 -24.46
CA TYR A 85 -17.69 13.43 -25.55
C TYR A 85 -16.73 14.63 -25.48
N TRP A 86 -17.18 15.76 -24.96
CA TRP A 86 -16.35 16.98 -24.78
C TRP A 86 -15.35 16.90 -23.63
N GLU A 87 -15.49 15.91 -22.74
CA GLU A 87 -14.51 15.64 -21.65
C GLU A 87 -13.28 14.88 -22.18
N VAL A 88 -13.43 14.17 -23.30
CA VAL A 88 -12.35 13.35 -23.91
C VAL A 88 -11.45 14.26 -24.77
N LYS A 89 -10.44 14.86 -24.12
CA LYS A 89 -9.54 15.86 -24.77
C LYS A 89 -8.16 15.30 -25.10
N THR A 90 -7.74 14.26 -24.41
CA THR A 90 -6.38 13.71 -24.54
C THR A 90 -6.41 12.24 -24.93
N LYS A 91 -5.26 11.73 -25.41
CA LYS A 91 -5.08 10.29 -25.65
C LYS A 91 -5.31 9.48 -24.37
N GLY A 92 -4.93 10.01 -23.19
CA GLY A 92 -5.20 9.38 -21.91
C GLY A 92 -6.69 9.25 -21.63
N ASP A 93 -7.48 10.29 -21.90
CA ASP A 93 -8.94 10.29 -21.71
C ASP A 93 -9.62 9.26 -22.63
N LEU A 94 -9.17 9.19 -23.89
CA LEU A 94 -9.68 8.19 -24.83
C LEU A 94 -9.38 6.76 -24.36
N LEU A 95 -8.15 6.50 -23.88
CA LEU A 95 -7.77 5.17 -23.35
C LEU A 95 -8.60 4.81 -22.12
N GLU A 96 -8.86 5.78 -21.22
CA GLU A 96 -9.67 5.60 -20.04
C GLU A 96 -11.12 5.28 -20.42
N THR A 97 -11.71 6.05 -21.32
CA THR A 97 -13.08 5.83 -21.85
C THR A 97 -13.22 4.46 -22.50
N LEU A 98 -12.30 4.10 -23.40
CA LEU A 98 -12.34 2.80 -24.10
C LEU A 98 -12.17 1.62 -23.13
N SER A 99 -11.34 1.78 -22.10
CA SER A 99 -11.18 0.77 -21.07
C SER A 99 -12.47 0.60 -20.26
N HIS A 100 -13.08 1.72 -19.88
CA HIS A 100 -14.35 1.74 -19.15
C HIS A 100 -15.47 1.05 -19.93
N LEU A 101 -15.65 1.39 -21.21
CA LEU A 101 -16.64 0.75 -22.09
C LEU A 101 -16.43 -0.77 -22.23
N LYS A 102 -15.19 -1.23 -22.15
CA LYS A 102 -14.86 -2.67 -22.12
C LYS A 102 -15.07 -3.34 -20.76
N GLY A 103 -15.43 -2.58 -19.72
CA GLY A 103 -15.56 -3.06 -18.36
C GLY A 103 -14.22 -3.44 -17.71
N THR A 104 -13.12 -2.75 -18.10
CA THR A 104 -11.77 -2.96 -17.56
C THR A 104 -11.33 -1.74 -16.75
N PHE A 105 -10.48 -1.96 -15.74
CA PHE A 105 -9.89 -0.86 -14.98
C PHE A 105 -8.76 -0.21 -15.79
N GLY A 106 -9.05 0.98 -16.34
CA GLY A 106 -8.18 1.66 -17.32
C GLY A 106 -7.22 2.70 -16.75
N GLU A 107 -7.36 3.06 -15.47
CA GLU A 107 -6.59 4.16 -14.87
C GLU A 107 -5.06 4.01 -14.99
N PRO A 108 -4.43 2.83 -14.70
CA PRO A 108 -2.99 2.69 -14.85
C PRO A 108 -2.51 2.93 -16.28
N LEU A 109 -3.27 2.46 -17.27
CA LEU A 109 -2.96 2.66 -18.69
C LEU A 109 -3.05 4.14 -19.07
N ALA A 110 -4.13 4.81 -18.70
CA ALA A 110 -4.40 6.21 -19.02
C ALA A 110 -3.40 7.13 -18.31
N PHE A 111 -3.19 6.94 -17.00
CA PHE A 111 -2.21 7.69 -16.22
C PHE A 111 -0.81 7.59 -16.80
N SER A 112 -0.32 6.38 -17.06
CA SER A 112 1.01 6.19 -17.64
C SER A 112 1.19 6.85 -19.02
N SER A 113 0.11 6.91 -19.82
CA SER A 113 0.12 7.61 -21.12
C SER A 113 0.24 9.14 -20.94
N ARG A 114 -0.47 9.71 -19.94
CA ARG A 114 -0.36 11.14 -19.58
C ARG A 114 1.03 11.45 -19.04
N ALA A 115 1.53 10.63 -18.11
CA ALA A 115 2.87 10.77 -17.52
C ALA A 115 3.97 10.70 -18.59
N LEU A 116 3.89 9.77 -19.55
CA LEU A 116 4.83 9.70 -20.68
C LEU A 116 4.80 11.00 -21.49
N THR A 117 3.62 11.55 -21.77
CA THR A 117 3.50 12.78 -22.56
C THR A 117 4.15 13.96 -21.85
N GLU A 118 3.97 14.08 -20.56
CA GLU A 118 4.53 15.17 -19.76
C GLU A 118 6.04 15.01 -19.56
N LEU A 119 6.50 13.84 -19.12
CA LEU A 119 7.91 13.59 -18.85
C LEU A 119 8.77 13.59 -20.14
N LYS A 120 8.18 13.31 -21.31
CA LYS A 120 8.88 13.46 -22.59
C LYS A 120 9.30 14.91 -22.84
N LYS A 121 8.52 15.91 -22.42
CA LYS A 121 8.86 17.33 -22.54
C LYS A 121 9.94 17.75 -21.56
N ARG A 122 9.98 17.07 -20.41
CA ARG A 122 10.85 17.38 -19.25
C ARG A 122 11.94 16.33 -19.02
N GLN A 123 12.29 15.53 -20.03
CA GLN A 123 13.23 14.42 -19.87
C GLN A 123 14.63 14.82 -19.39
N ARG A 124 14.99 16.10 -19.58
CA ARG A 124 16.29 16.68 -19.15
C ARG A 124 16.27 17.20 -17.70
N ASP A 125 15.10 17.29 -17.09
CA ASP A 125 14.97 17.86 -15.74
C ASP A 125 15.33 16.82 -14.66
N PHE A 126 15.10 15.55 -14.92
CA PHE A 126 15.17 14.49 -13.92
C PHE A 126 16.35 13.53 -14.14
N ASP A 127 16.94 13.07 -13.03
CA ASP A 127 17.96 12.01 -13.04
C ASP A 127 17.31 10.64 -13.20
N LEU A 128 16.13 10.44 -12.57
CA LEU A 128 15.38 9.19 -12.66
C LEU A 128 13.87 9.40 -12.44
N VAL A 129 13.12 8.39 -12.81
CA VAL A 129 11.67 8.27 -12.53
C VAL A 129 11.43 7.09 -11.60
N HIS A 130 10.62 7.31 -10.57
CA HIS A 130 10.12 6.25 -9.69
C HIS A 130 8.62 6.05 -9.87
N ASP A 131 8.19 4.92 -10.40
CA ASP A 131 6.79 4.55 -10.58
C ASP A 131 6.27 3.76 -9.39
N ASN A 132 5.29 4.30 -8.67
CA ASN A 132 4.63 3.64 -7.54
C ASN A 132 3.47 2.76 -8.02
N GLN A 133 3.81 1.57 -8.51
CA GLN A 133 2.90 0.49 -8.93
C GLN A 133 1.85 0.89 -9.99
N CYS A 134 2.08 1.89 -10.82
CA CYS A 134 1.21 2.15 -11.97
C CYS A 134 1.35 1.04 -13.01
N LEU A 135 2.60 0.81 -13.47
CA LEU A 135 2.95 -0.27 -14.40
C LEU A 135 2.10 -0.28 -15.68
N GLY A 136 1.65 0.89 -16.14
CA GLY A 136 1.01 1.02 -17.45
C GLY A 136 2.05 1.04 -18.58
N TYR A 137 1.64 0.77 -19.82
CA TYR A 137 2.57 0.72 -20.97
C TYR A 137 3.35 2.02 -21.21
N GLY A 138 2.84 3.18 -20.76
CA GLY A 138 3.57 4.45 -20.80
C GLY A 138 4.89 4.42 -20.05
N ILE A 139 4.99 3.62 -18.96
CA ILE A 139 6.22 3.47 -18.16
C ILE A 139 7.36 2.89 -19.02
N LEU A 140 7.09 1.95 -19.92
CA LEU A 140 8.11 1.46 -20.88
C LEU A 140 8.62 2.57 -21.82
N GLY A 141 7.75 3.52 -22.16
CA GLY A 141 8.12 4.67 -22.97
C GLY A 141 8.96 5.70 -22.21
N ILE A 142 8.71 5.84 -20.91
CA ILE A 142 9.50 6.67 -19.99
C ILE A 142 10.86 6.04 -19.78
N GLU A 143 10.93 4.74 -19.48
CA GLU A 143 12.16 3.99 -19.23
C GLU A 143 13.14 4.10 -20.40
N LYS A 144 12.66 4.11 -21.65
CA LYS A 144 13.51 4.30 -22.83
C LYS A 144 14.22 5.66 -22.87
N ARG A 145 13.80 6.66 -22.07
CA ARG A 145 14.28 8.04 -22.10
C ARG A 145 14.98 8.48 -20.81
N ILE A 146 14.42 8.08 -19.69
CA ILE A 146 14.86 8.46 -18.34
C ILE A 146 15.09 7.17 -17.56
N PRO A 147 16.19 7.01 -16.82
CA PRO A 147 16.36 5.90 -15.91
C PRO A 147 15.12 5.71 -15.04
N THR A 148 14.58 4.50 -14.96
CA THR A 148 13.30 4.26 -14.29
C THR A 148 13.37 3.06 -13.36
N ILE A 149 12.84 3.22 -12.15
CA ILE A 149 12.62 2.18 -11.16
C ILE A 149 11.11 2.09 -10.84
N VAL A 150 10.66 0.94 -10.42
CA VAL A 150 9.27 0.75 -10.01
C VAL A 150 9.20 0.13 -8.62
N THR A 151 8.26 0.57 -7.78
CA THR A 151 7.88 -0.14 -6.54
C THR A 151 6.63 -0.98 -6.80
N LEU A 152 6.65 -2.22 -6.33
CA LEU A 152 5.56 -3.18 -6.37
C LEU A 152 5.24 -3.65 -4.96
N HIS A 153 4.09 -3.23 -4.43
CA HIS A 153 3.70 -3.56 -3.05
C HIS A 153 3.21 -5.00 -2.94
N HIS A 154 2.42 -5.45 -3.90
CA HIS A 154 2.00 -6.85 -4.05
C HIS A 154 1.43 -7.06 -5.46
N PRO A 155 1.39 -8.29 -5.96
CA PRO A 155 0.77 -8.56 -7.25
C PRO A 155 -0.76 -8.57 -7.10
N ILE A 156 -1.45 -7.68 -7.80
CA ILE A 156 -2.94 -7.57 -7.80
C ILE A 156 -3.61 -8.87 -8.34
N THR A 157 -2.84 -9.82 -8.84
CA THR A 157 -3.29 -11.19 -9.14
C THR A 157 -3.89 -11.87 -7.93
N ARG A 158 -3.38 -11.60 -6.72
CA ARG A 158 -3.88 -12.16 -5.46
C ARG A 158 -5.26 -11.63 -5.12
N ASP A 159 -5.47 -10.31 -5.27
CA ASP A 159 -6.80 -9.68 -5.12
C ASP A 159 -7.82 -10.33 -6.04
N ARG A 160 -7.45 -10.47 -7.34
CA ARG A 160 -8.30 -11.15 -8.33
C ARG A 160 -8.61 -12.59 -7.96
N ALA A 161 -7.62 -13.35 -7.49
CA ALA A 161 -7.80 -14.76 -7.15
C ALA A 161 -8.80 -14.92 -6.00
N LEU A 162 -8.62 -14.16 -4.93
CA LEU A 162 -9.51 -14.18 -3.76
C LEU A 162 -10.93 -13.71 -4.11
N GLU A 163 -11.10 -12.64 -4.89
CA GLU A 163 -12.42 -12.18 -5.32
C GLU A 163 -13.12 -13.20 -6.21
N MET A 164 -12.37 -13.89 -7.06
CA MET A 164 -12.88 -14.99 -7.87
C MET A 164 -13.32 -16.19 -7.02
N GLU A 165 -12.57 -16.54 -5.97
CA GLU A 165 -12.88 -17.66 -5.08
C GLU A 165 -14.19 -17.43 -4.32
N HIS A 166 -14.37 -16.23 -3.78
CA HIS A 166 -15.60 -15.85 -3.04
C HIS A 166 -16.81 -15.60 -3.94
N THR A 167 -16.64 -15.62 -5.26
CA THR A 167 -17.73 -15.35 -6.21
C THR A 167 -18.26 -16.62 -6.88
N LYS A 168 -19.50 -17.03 -6.55
CA LYS A 168 -20.16 -18.24 -7.12
C LYS A 168 -20.81 -17.99 -8.49
N LYS A 169 -21.32 -16.76 -8.76
CA LYS A 169 -22.09 -16.44 -9.98
C LYS A 169 -21.18 -16.32 -11.21
N ARG A 170 -21.40 -17.14 -12.24
CA ARG A 170 -20.60 -17.16 -13.50
C ARG A 170 -20.50 -15.79 -14.17
N GLY A 171 -21.60 -15.03 -14.25
CA GLY A 171 -21.62 -13.67 -14.83
C GLY A 171 -20.69 -12.69 -14.08
N LYS A 172 -20.75 -12.70 -12.73
CA LYS A 172 -19.89 -11.89 -11.88
C LYS A 172 -18.40 -12.28 -12.04
N ARG A 173 -18.09 -13.59 -12.10
CA ARG A 173 -16.72 -14.07 -12.37
C ARG A 173 -16.17 -13.55 -13.69
N ARG A 174 -16.97 -13.51 -14.77
CA ARG A 174 -16.58 -12.93 -16.07
C ARG A 174 -16.32 -11.42 -15.95
N SER A 175 -17.15 -10.70 -15.20
CA SER A 175 -16.97 -9.26 -14.93
C SER A 175 -15.67 -9.01 -14.17
N ILE A 176 -15.38 -9.76 -13.10
CA ILE A 176 -14.13 -9.71 -12.33
C ILE A 176 -12.94 -9.98 -13.28
N GLY A 177 -13.01 -11.01 -14.11
CA GLY A 177 -11.96 -11.34 -15.06
C GLY A 177 -11.65 -10.21 -16.06
N ARG A 178 -12.69 -9.46 -16.53
CA ARG A 178 -12.53 -8.28 -17.37
C ARG A 178 -11.95 -7.10 -16.60
N TRP A 179 -12.50 -6.81 -15.42
CA TRP A 179 -12.03 -5.72 -14.55
C TRP A 179 -10.54 -5.83 -14.29
N TYR A 180 -10.05 -7.00 -13.88
CA TYR A 180 -8.66 -7.26 -13.58
C TYR A 180 -7.77 -7.58 -14.80
N SER A 181 -8.26 -7.35 -16.04
CA SER A 181 -7.45 -7.64 -17.25
C SER A 181 -6.17 -6.79 -17.33
N PHE A 182 -6.14 -5.60 -16.70
CA PHE A 182 -4.97 -4.72 -16.62
C PHE A 182 -3.77 -5.36 -15.91
N VAL A 183 -3.99 -6.34 -15.04
CA VAL A 183 -2.91 -7.06 -14.32
C VAL A 183 -1.94 -7.75 -15.29
N LYS A 184 -2.44 -8.22 -16.45
CA LYS A 184 -1.57 -8.75 -17.51
C LYS A 184 -0.64 -7.69 -18.09
N MET A 185 -1.10 -6.44 -18.21
CA MET A 185 -0.27 -5.31 -18.61
C MET A 185 0.79 -5.02 -17.56
N GLN A 186 0.38 -4.93 -16.29
CA GLN A 186 1.33 -4.69 -15.19
C GLN A 186 2.44 -5.75 -15.15
N GLY A 187 2.11 -7.04 -15.29
CA GLY A 187 3.11 -8.11 -15.35
C GLY A 187 4.06 -7.97 -16.53
N ARG A 188 3.55 -7.62 -17.73
CA ARG A 188 4.39 -7.37 -18.92
C ARG A 188 5.31 -6.15 -18.76
N VAL A 189 4.87 -5.13 -18.06
CA VAL A 189 5.68 -3.93 -17.80
C VAL A 189 6.72 -4.27 -16.73
N ALA A 190 6.32 -4.80 -15.58
CA ALA A 190 7.21 -5.14 -14.48
C ALA A 190 8.34 -6.07 -14.91
N SER A 191 8.03 -7.12 -15.70
CA SER A 191 9.04 -8.08 -16.21
C SER A 191 10.08 -7.47 -17.16
N ARG A 192 9.87 -6.23 -17.63
CA ARG A 192 10.79 -5.49 -18.51
C ARG A 192 11.53 -4.37 -17.80
N MET A 193 11.16 -4.05 -16.56
CA MET A 193 11.86 -3.00 -15.81
C MET A 193 13.27 -3.45 -15.40
N PRO A 194 14.24 -2.55 -15.44
CA PRO A 194 15.60 -2.87 -15.02
C PRO A 194 15.69 -3.16 -13.51
N ARG A 195 14.84 -2.53 -12.72
CA ARG A 195 14.76 -2.69 -11.27
C ARG A 195 13.33 -2.62 -10.78
N VAL A 196 12.97 -3.54 -9.89
CA VAL A 196 11.69 -3.60 -9.18
C VAL A 196 11.97 -3.62 -7.68
N VAL A 197 11.56 -2.59 -6.97
CA VAL A 197 11.55 -2.55 -5.51
C VAL A 197 10.32 -3.30 -5.01
N VAL A 198 10.51 -4.16 -4.03
CA VAL A 198 9.45 -5.01 -3.44
C VAL A 198 9.52 -4.90 -1.94
N VAL A 199 8.37 -4.88 -1.28
CA VAL A 199 8.25 -4.51 0.13
C VAL A 199 8.43 -5.68 1.12
N SER A 200 8.37 -6.94 0.64
CA SER A 200 8.53 -8.14 1.48
C SER A 200 9.06 -9.32 0.67
N GLU A 201 9.70 -10.28 1.35
CA GLU A 201 10.15 -11.55 0.75
C GLU A 201 8.96 -12.36 0.21
N ASN A 202 7.83 -12.34 0.92
CA ASN A 202 6.61 -12.97 0.42
C ASN A 202 6.16 -12.37 -0.90
N SER A 203 6.16 -11.03 -1.01
CA SER A 203 5.80 -10.34 -2.27
C SER A 203 6.79 -10.63 -3.40
N ILE A 204 8.10 -10.81 -3.11
CA ILE A 204 9.09 -11.23 -4.11
C ILE A 204 8.69 -12.58 -4.74
N LYS A 205 8.35 -13.57 -3.90
CA LYS A 205 7.92 -14.92 -4.36
C LYS A 205 6.66 -14.84 -5.23
N ASP A 206 5.68 -14.07 -4.77
CA ASP A 206 4.41 -13.91 -5.46
C ASP A 206 4.55 -13.15 -6.79
N ILE A 207 5.32 -12.07 -6.82
CA ILE A 207 5.60 -11.28 -8.04
C ILE A 207 6.38 -12.13 -9.05
N HIS A 208 7.39 -12.89 -8.59
CA HIS A 208 8.12 -13.81 -9.45
C HIS A 208 7.18 -14.84 -10.08
N THR A 209 6.34 -15.47 -9.28
CA THR A 209 5.42 -16.52 -9.72
C THR A 209 4.33 -15.99 -10.65
N ASP A 210 3.67 -14.90 -10.27
CA ASP A 210 2.46 -14.42 -10.93
C ASP A 210 2.74 -13.48 -12.09
N MET A 211 3.79 -12.63 -11.97
CA MET A 211 4.10 -11.58 -12.95
C MET A 211 5.35 -11.87 -13.78
N LYS A 212 6.06 -13.00 -13.49
CA LYS A 212 7.26 -13.45 -14.21
C LYS A 212 8.41 -12.44 -14.20
N VAL A 213 8.54 -11.69 -13.11
CA VAL A 213 9.69 -10.81 -12.89
C VAL A 213 10.89 -11.66 -12.45
N GLY A 214 12.07 -11.41 -13.04
CA GLY A 214 13.30 -12.10 -12.66
C GLY A 214 13.74 -11.71 -11.24
N LEU A 215 14.19 -12.69 -10.45
CA LEU A 215 14.68 -12.46 -9.08
C LEU A 215 15.88 -11.51 -9.05
N ASP A 216 16.73 -11.55 -10.08
CA ASP A 216 17.88 -10.67 -10.27
C ASP A 216 17.52 -9.19 -10.35
N ARG A 217 16.29 -8.87 -10.77
CA ARG A 217 15.77 -7.50 -10.92
C ARG A 217 15.04 -7.00 -9.69
N MET A 218 14.65 -7.86 -8.77
CA MET A 218 13.93 -7.48 -7.57
C MET A 218 14.88 -7.16 -6.40
N ARG A 219 14.52 -6.16 -5.61
CA ARG A 219 15.22 -5.82 -4.37
C ARG A 219 14.21 -5.53 -3.28
N LEU A 220 14.49 -6.10 -2.12
CA LEU A 220 13.70 -5.89 -0.92
C LEU A 220 13.99 -4.50 -0.35
N VAL A 221 12.96 -3.69 -0.25
CA VAL A 221 12.96 -2.40 0.47
C VAL A 221 11.67 -2.35 1.30
N PRO A 222 11.74 -2.69 2.57
CA PRO A 222 10.56 -2.70 3.45
C PRO A 222 9.96 -1.31 3.61
N VAL A 223 8.67 -1.28 3.89
CA VAL A 223 7.95 -0.03 4.20
C VAL A 223 8.30 0.40 5.62
N GLY A 224 8.23 1.70 5.90
CA GLY A 224 8.49 2.27 7.22
C GLY A 224 7.23 2.69 7.96
N VAL A 225 7.40 2.97 9.25
CA VAL A 225 6.47 3.73 10.09
C VAL A 225 7.24 4.92 10.67
N ASP A 226 6.52 5.94 11.12
CA ASP A 226 7.09 7.03 11.89
C ASP A 226 7.04 6.66 13.39
N PRO A 227 8.15 6.23 14.01
CA PRO A 227 8.16 5.76 15.38
C PRO A 227 8.07 6.90 16.41
N ASP A 228 8.23 8.15 15.96
CA ASP A 228 8.10 9.35 16.80
C ASP A 228 6.64 9.84 16.81
N LEU A 229 5.86 9.49 15.81
CA LEU A 229 4.43 9.74 15.75
C LEU A 229 3.64 8.59 16.39
N PHE A 230 3.90 7.35 15.96
CA PHE A 230 3.24 6.16 16.50
C PHE A 230 3.93 5.70 17.79
N VAL A 231 3.68 6.42 18.88
CA VAL A 231 4.30 6.20 20.19
C VAL A 231 3.31 5.61 21.20
N PRO A 232 3.78 4.89 22.22
CA PRO A 232 2.96 4.52 23.36
C PRO A 232 2.45 5.75 24.11
N MET A 233 1.19 5.72 24.54
CA MET A 233 0.56 6.77 25.36
C MET A 233 0.16 6.20 26.73
N PRO A 234 1.10 6.02 27.66
CA PRO A 234 0.85 5.33 28.92
C PRO A 234 -0.13 6.06 29.85
N HIS A 235 -0.36 7.36 29.62
CA HIS A 235 -1.34 8.17 30.34
C HIS A 235 -2.79 7.96 29.86
N VAL A 236 -3.00 7.29 28.74
CA VAL A 236 -4.33 6.96 28.21
C VAL A 236 -4.75 5.60 28.76
N ALA A 237 -5.87 5.57 29.50
CA ALA A 237 -6.42 4.34 30.04
C ALA A 237 -7.03 3.50 28.91
N ARG A 238 -6.60 2.23 28.82
CA ARG A 238 -7.20 1.27 27.90
C ARG A 238 -8.62 0.92 28.35
N GLN A 239 -9.52 0.83 27.41
CA GLN A 239 -10.91 0.44 27.64
C GLN A 239 -11.02 -1.09 27.57
N PRO A 240 -11.44 -1.77 28.68
CA PRO A 240 -11.58 -3.22 28.71
C PRO A 240 -12.47 -3.74 27.56
N GLY A 241 -12.04 -4.81 26.91
CA GLY A 241 -12.76 -5.43 25.79
C GLY A 241 -12.77 -4.63 24.49
N ARG A 242 -12.12 -3.44 24.43
CA ARG A 242 -12.07 -2.66 23.19
C ARG A 242 -11.02 -3.21 22.22
N LEU A 243 -11.47 -3.67 21.07
CA LEU A 243 -10.65 -4.05 19.93
C LEU A 243 -10.56 -2.89 18.94
N ILE A 244 -9.45 -2.82 18.19
CA ILE A 244 -9.29 -1.86 17.10
C ILE A 244 -8.74 -2.55 15.84
N THR A 245 -9.27 -2.17 14.68
CA THR A 245 -8.76 -2.61 13.38
C THR A 245 -8.76 -1.47 12.38
N THR A 246 -7.83 -1.50 11.44
CA THR A 246 -7.84 -0.61 10.27
C THR A 246 -8.29 -1.42 9.07
N ALA A 247 -9.49 -1.17 8.57
CA ALA A 247 -10.06 -1.89 7.45
C ALA A 247 -10.84 -0.98 6.51
N SER A 248 -10.65 -1.17 5.20
CA SER A 248 -11.64 -0.71 4.22
C SER A 248 -12.79 -1.71 4.21
N ALA A 249 -14.00 -1.29 4.57
CA ALA A 249 -15.12 -2.16 4.90
C ALA A 249 -15.45 -3.26 3.86
N ASP A 250 -15.14 -3.07 2.58
CA ASP A 250 -15.57 -4.01 1.52
C ASP A 250 -14.42 -4.65 0.73
N VAL A 251 -13.19 -4.62 1.27
CA VAL A 251 -12.06 -5.33 0.67
C VAL A 251 -11.94 -6.71 1.32
N ALA A 252 -12.35 -7.75 0.62
CA ALA A 252 -12.35 -9.13 1.11
C ALA A 252 -11.00 -9.57 1.69
N LEU A 253 -9.89 -9.11 1.08
CA LEU A 253 -8.54 -9.38 1.57
C LEU A 253 -8.30 -8.92 3.01
N LYS A 254 -9.00 -7.88 3.47
CA LYS A 254 -8.81 -7.32 4.83
C LYS A 254 -9.49 -8.15 5.92
N GLY A 255 -10.25 -9.19 5.56
CA GLY A 255 -10.78 -10.19 6.48
C GLY A 255 -11.76 -9.67 7.52
N LEU A 256 -12.35 -8.47 7.34
CA LEU A 256 -13.28 -7.88 8.31
C LEU A 256 -14.44 -8.80 8.65
N SER A 257 -14.96 -9.57 7.67
CA SER A 257 -16.06 -10.52 7.91
C SER A 257 -15.69 -11.59 8.96
N TYR A 258 -14.47 -12.10 8.92
CA TYR A 258 -13.99 -13.08 9.91
C TYR A 258 -13.87 -12.47 11.32
N LEU A 259 -13.45 -11.20 11.40
CA LEU A 259 -13.41 -10.49 12.68
C LEU A 259 -14.82 -10.24 13.24
N LEU A 260 -15.79 -9.88 12.39
CA LEU A 260 -17.17 -9.68 12.80
C LEU A 260 -17.79 -10.99 13.31
N GLU A 261 -17.55 -12.13 12.64
CA GLU A 261 -18.00 -13.44 13.08
C GLU A 261 -17.32 -13.88 14.39
N ALA A 262 -16.02 -13.64 14.55
CA ALA A 262 -15.30 -13.88 15.80
C ALA A 262 -15.87 -13.03 16.95
N MET A 263 -16.14 -11.73 16.70
CA MET A 263 -16.79 -10.86 17.67
C MET A 263 -18.17 -11.35 18.10
N ALA A 264 -19.02 -11.75 17.14
CA ALA A 264 -20.34 -12.27 17.46
C ALA A 264 -20.27 -13.47 18.43
N LYS A 265 -19.26 -14.31 18.25
CA LYS A 265 -18.97 -15.45 19.11
C LYS A 265 -18.50 -15.01 20.50
N LEU A 266 -17.52 -14.12 20.56
CA LEU A 266 -16.95 -13.62 21.82
C LEU A 266 -18.02 -12.90 22.67
N ARG A 267 -18.96 -12.23 22.05
CA ARG A 267 -20.03 -11.50 22.74
C ARG A 267 -21.03 -12.38 23.46
N THR A 268 -21.06 -13.67 23.21
CA THR A 268 -21.90 -14.60 24.01
C THR A 268 -21.39 -14.75 25.44
N GLU A 269 -20.10 -14.47 25.68
CA GLU A 269 -19.43 -14.70 26.96
C GLU A 269 -18.74 -13.46 27.52
N ARG A 270 -18.48 -12.42 26.69
CA ARG A 270 -17.66 -11.24 27.03
C ARG A 270 -18.26 -9.97 26.46
N ASP A 271 -18.05 -8.86 27.17
CA ASP A 271 -18.36 -7.53 26.62
C ASP A 271 -17.18 -7.00 25.80
N VAL A 272 -17.25 -7.22 24.47
CA VAL A 272 -16.26 -6.73 23.52
C VAL A 272 -16.88 -5.70 22.57
N THR A 273 -16.09 -4.65 22.27
CA THR A 273 -16.44 -3.60 21.29
C THR A 273 -15.36 -3.49 20.23
N LEU A 274 -15.69 -2.95 19.05
CA LEU A 274 -14.75 -2.79 17.96
C LEU A 274 -14.74 -1.36 17.41
N THR A 275 -13.58 -0.74 17.40
CA THR A 275 -13.32 0.47 16.65
C THR A 275 -12.73 0.10 15.27
N ILE A 276 -13.39 0.52 14.19
CA ILE A 276 -12.93 0.30 12.82
C ILE A 276 -12.45 1.64 12.25
N ILE A 277 -11.15 1.78 12.02
CA ILE A 277 -10.59 2.92 11.30
C ILE A 277 -10.85 2.70 9.81
N GLY A 278 -11.84 3.41 9.28
CA GLY A 278 -12.32 3.29 7.90
C GLY A 278 -13.72 3.87 7.73
N LYS A 279 -14.13 4.10 6.49
CA LYS A 279 -15.49 4.57 6.20
C LYS A 279 -16.45 3.39 6.16
N PRO A 280 -17.62 3.48 6.83
CA PRO A 280 -18.67 2.52 6.59
C PRO A 280 -19.09 2.61 5.11
N ARG A 281 -19.34 1.47 4.49
CA ARG A 281 -19.86 1.38 3.13
C ARG A 281 -21.07 0.47 3.12
N GLU A 282 -22.06 0.79 2.28
CA GLU A 282 -23.12 -0.16 1.95
C GLU A 282 -22.51 -1.38 1.28
N GLY A 283 -22.86 -2.58 1.72
CA GLY A 283 -22.32 -3.83 1.20
C GLY A 283 -22.28 -4.98 2.21
N ALA A 284 -21.62 -6.06 1.83
CA ALA A 284 -21.63 -7.32 2.56
C ALA A 284 -21.19 -7.21 4.04
N SER A 285 -20.21 -6.34 4.34
CA SER A 285 -19.76 -6.14 5.73
C SER A 285 -20.82 -5.45 6.58
N ASN A 286 -21.52 -4.46 6.02
CA ASN A 286 -22.60 -3.76 6.72
C ASN A 286 -23.81 -4.67 6.95
N ASP A 287 -24.18 -5.45 5.91
CA ASP A 287 -25.24 -6.47 6.02
C ASP A 287 -24.90 -7.53 7.08
N LEU A 288 -23.62 -7.90 7.18
CA LEU A 288 -23.16 -8.88 8.18
C LEU A 288 -23.22 -8.30 9.60
N ILE A 289 -22.87 -7.02 9.79
CA ILE A 289 -22.98 -6.32 11.09
C ILE A 289 -24.43 -6.37 11.58
N ASP A 290 -25.40 -6.09 10.71
CA ASP A 290 -26.83 -6.11 11.06
C ASP A 290 -27.32 -7.53 11.33
N LYS A 291 -26.94 -8.50 10.48
CA LYS A 291 -27.28 -9.91 10.65
C LYS A 291 -26.79 -10.49 11.98
N LEU A 292 -25.60 -10.07 12.41
CA LEU A 292 -24.97 -10.52 13.66
C LEU A 292 -25.36 -9.66 14.88
N CYS A 293 -26.25 -8.66 14.72
CA CYS A 293 -26.67 -7.73 15.77
C CYS A 293 -25.49 -6.98 16.44
N LEU A 294 -24.43 -6.68 15.68
CA LEU A 294 -23.21 -6.07 16.22
C LEU A 294 -23.21 -4.53 16.18
N ARG A 295 -24.19 -3.90 15.56
CA ARG A 295 -24.22 -2.44 15.36
C ARG A 295 -23.99 -1.61 16.63
N PRO A 296 -24.59 -1.92 17.79
CA PRO A 296 -24.34 -1.16 19.03
C PRO A 296 -22.91 -1.30 19.58
N HIS A 297 -22.14 -2.25 19.07
CA HIS A 297 -20.82 -2.62 19.58
C HIS A 297 -19.68 -2.26 18.60
N ILE A 298 -20.02 -1.57 17.49
CA ILE A 298 -19.06 -1.18 16.46
C ILE A 298 -19.08 0.32 16.28
N GLN A 299 -17.90 0.92 16.30
CA GLN A 299 -17.69 2.32 15.98
C GLN A 299 -16.80 2.45 14.74
N PHE A 300 -17.30 3.15 13.71
CA PHE A 300 -16.49 3.54 12.57
C PHE A 300 -15.88 4.93 12.80
N VAL A 301 -14.59 5.06 12.50
CA VAL A 301 -13.84 6.32 12.58
C VAL A 301 -13.14 6.56 11.25
N SER A 302 -13.37 7.71 10.62
CA SER A 302 -12.74 8.04 9.33
C SER A 302 -12.46 9.53 9.20
N GLY A 303 -11.46 9.89 8.38
CA GLY A 303 -11.10 11.29 8.15
C GLY A 303 -10.45 11.96 9.35
N VAL A 304 -9.86 11.19 10.24
CA VAL A 304 -9.11 11.65 11.42
C VAL A 304 -7.63 11.79 11.09
N SER A 305 -6.92 12.59 11.89
CA SER A 305 -5.47 12.75 11.77
C SER A 305 -4.70 11.51 12.25
N ASP A 306 -3.42 11.44 11.92
CA ASP A 306 -2.56 10.34 12.36
C ASP A 306 -2.42 10.32 13.89
N GLU A 307 -2.39 11.51 14.55
CA GLU A 307 -2.36 11.64 16.01
C GLU A 307 -3.61 11.02 16.65
N ARG A 308 -4.79 11.27 16.06
CA ARG A 308 -6.04 10.65 16.54
C ARG A 308 -6.03 9.13 16.36
N ILE A 309 -5.39 8.61 15.31
CA ILE A 309 -5.19 7.16 15.12
C ILE A 309 -4.34 6.59 16.27
N VAL A 310 -3.27 7.27 16.66
CA VAL A 310 -2.41 6.87 17.80
C VAL A 310 -3.21 6.83 19.10
N GLU A 311 -4.03 7.84 19.37
CA GLU A 311 -4.92 7.87 20.54
C GLU A 311 -5.90 6.68 20.53
N LEU A 312 -6.50 6.38 19.37
CA LEU A 312 -7.42 5.25 19.24
C LEU A 312 -6.74 3.90 19.51
N TYR A 313 -5.47 3.74 19.10
CA TYR A 313 -4.68 2.57 19.48
C TYR A 313 -4.39 2.55 20.97
N ALA A 314 -4.11 3.69 21.59
CA ALA A 314 -3.88 3.77 23.03
C ALA A 314 -5.13 3.45 23.86
N GLU A 315 -6.32 3.85 23.40
CA GLU A 315 -7.61 3.55 24.02
C GLU A 315 -8.01 2.08 23.93
N ALA A 316 -7.51 1.35 22.92
CA ALA A 316 -7.90 -0.04 22.69
C ALA A 316 -7.05 -1.03 23.51
N GLU A 317 -7.63 -2.17 23.86
CA GLU A 317 -6.95 -3.24 24.59
C GLU A 317 -6.13 -4.14 23.67
N LEU A 318 -6.64 -4.41 22.44
CA LEU A 318 -5.97 -5.19 21.41
C LEU A 318 -6.15 -4.53 20.04
N ALA A 319 -5.10 -4.53 19.23
CA ALA A 319 -5.21 -4.30 17.80
C ALA A 319 -5.40 -5.65 17.06
N VAL A 320 -6.20 -5.65 15.99
CA VAL A 320 -6.47 -6.86 15.22
C VAL A 320 -6.25 -6.58 13.74
N VAL A 321 -5.41 -7.39 13.07
CA VAL A 321 -5.21 -7.39 11.63
C VAL A 321 -5.65 -8.74 11.06
N PRO A 322 -6.94 -8.88 10.71
CA PRO A 322 -7.54 -10.16 10.33
C PRO A 322 -7.36 -10.50 8.83
N SER A 323 -6.38 -9.87 8.16
CA SER A 323 -6.22 -9.91 6.71
C SER A 323 -5.98 -11.32 6.18
N LEU A 324 -6.62 -11.66 5.07
CA LEU A 324 -6.38 -12.93 4.35
C LEU A 324 -5.05 -12.90 3.58
N TYR A 325 -4.62 -11.71 3.21
CA TYR A 325 -3.35 -11.48 2.53
C TYR A 325 -2.89 -10.03 2.72
N GLU A 326 -1.61 -9.86 3.02
CA GLU A 326 -0.91 -8.56 3.02
C GLU A 326 0.38 -8.64 2.23
N GLY A 327 0.69 -7.57 1.49
CA GLY A 327 2.00 -7.42 0.86
C GLY A 327 3.08 -7.00 1.84
N PHE A 328 2.69 -6.24 2.89
CA PHE A 328 3.52 -5.83 4.03
C PHE A 328 2.66 -5.62 5.28
N SER A 329 1.75 -4.66 5.28
CA SER A 329 0.82 -4.23 6.31
C SER A 329 1.29 -3.03 7.14
N LEU A 330 1.01 -1.83 6.64
CA LEU A 330 1.15 -0.60 7.42
C LEU A 330 0.37 -0.65 8.74
N PRO A 331 -0.92 -1.07 8.77
CA PRO A 331 -1.66 -1.14 10.02
C PRO A 331 -1.01 -2.01 11.11
N ALA A 332 -0.33 -3.09 10.70
CA ALA A 332 0.36 -3.95 11.68
C ALA A 332 1.55 -3.22 12.32
N ILE A 333 2.41 -2.59 11.52
CA ILE A 333 3.59 -1.87 12.06
C ILE A 333 3.20 -0.58 12.80
N GLU A 334 2.13 0.11 12.39
CA GLU A 334 1.56 1.25 13.12
C GLU A 334 1.07 0.82 14.51
N ALA A 335 0.26 -0.22 14.58
CA ALA A 335 -0.20 -0.78 15.85
C ALA A 335 0.97 -1.21 16.74
N MET A 336 1.90 -2.03 16.22
CA MET A 336 3.08 -2.48 16.97
C MET A 336 3.93 -1.30 17.44
N SER A 337 4.08 -0.25 16.64
CA SER A 337 4.83 0.96 17.02
C SER A 337 4.22 1.68 18.23
N THR A 338 2.90 1.66 18.40
CA THR A 338 2.24 2.23 19.59
C THR A 338 2.36 1.36 20.84
N GLY A 339 3.00 0.19 20.75
CA GLY A 339 3.14 -0.74 21.87
C GLY A 339 1.83 -1.44 22.27
N ILE A 340 0.79 -1.43 21.43
CA ILE A 340 -0.41 -2.23 21.65
C ILE A 340 -0.15 -3.69 21.31
N CYS A 341 -0.72 -4.61 22.06
CA CYS A 341 -0.71 -6.03 21.72
C CYS A 341 -1.47 -6.25 20.42
N LEU A 342 -0.80 -6.85 19.42
CA LEU A 342 -1.35 -7.14 18.11
C LEU A 342 -1.79 -8.58 18.00
N VAL A 343 -3.02 -8.81 17.54
CA VAL A 343 -3.50 -10.07 16.99
C VAL A 343 -3.45 -9.98 15.48
N ALA A 344 -2.75 -10.88 14.81
CA ALA A 344 -2.62 -10.86 13.35
C ALA A 344 -2.71 -12.27 12.76
N THR A 345 -3.22 -12.37 11.55
CA THR A 345 -3.24 -13.64 10.81
C THR A 345 -1.87 -13.99 10.22
N ASP A 346 -1.72 -15.20 9.71
CA ASP A 346 -0.57 -15.67 8.94
C ASP A 346 -0.68 -15.32 7.43
N GLY A 347 -1.55 -14.38 7.06
CA GLY A 347 -1.86 -14.02 5.67
C GLY A 347 -0.75 -13.24 4.96
N GLY A 348 -0.16 -13.83 3.92
CA GLY A 348 0.87 -13.17 3.10
C GLY A 348 2.15 -12.85 3.85
N ALA A 349 2.55 -11.57 3.88
CA ALA A 349 3.77 -11.11 4.55
C ALA A 349 3.60 -10.87 6.07
N LEU A 350 2.40 -11.06 6.65
CA LEU A 350 2.19 -10.77 8.08
C LEU A 350 3.18 -11.48 9.00
N PRO A 351 3.48 -12.80 8.86
CA PRO A 351 4.47 -13.46 9.71
C PRO A 351 5.87 -12.84 9.58
N GLU A 352 6.28 -12.45 8.36
CA GLU A 352 7.56 -11.79 8.11
C GLU A 352 7.63 -10.43 8.84
N VAL A 353 6.54 -9.67 8.81
CA VAL A 353 6.45 -8.33 9.41
C VAL A 353 6.27 -8.40 10.92
N THR A 354 5.28 -9.13 11.39
CA THR A 354 4.89 -9.12 12.81
C THR A 354 5.78 -10.01 13.69
N GLY A 355 6.42 -11.03 13.10
CA GLY A 355 7.33 -11.92 13.81
C GLY A 355 6.67 -13.20 14.32
N THR A 356 7.12 -13.67 15.49
CA THR A 356 6.78 -14.99 16.00
C THR A 356 5.59 -14.92 16.97
N ASP A 357 4.70 -15.93 16.88
CA ASP A 357 3.57 -16.09 17.82
C ASP A 357 4.05 -16.17 19.28
N ASN A 358 3.31 -15.56 20.19
CA ASN A 358 3.61 -15.41 21.61
C ASN A 358 4.90 -14.67 21.96
N ASP A 359 5.60 -14.11 20.98
CA ASP A 359 6.79 -13.30 21.19
C ASP A 359 6.50 -11.83 20.86
N THR A 360 6.22 -11.51 19.62
CA THR A 360 5.97 -10.14 19.13
C THR A 360 4.55 -9.92 18.64
N VAL A 361 3.74 -10.97 18.54
CA VAL A 361 2.36 -10.97 18.04
C VAL A 361 1.58 -12.14 18.60
N LEU A 362 0.26 -12.04 18.68
CA LEU A 362 -0.64 -13.19 18.83
C LEU A 362 -1.11 -13.62 17.45
N GLN A 363 -0.51 -14.69 16.93
CA GLN A 363 -0.78 -15.15 15.56
C GLN A 363 -1.99 -16.06 15.52
N CYS A 364 -2.77 -15.94 14.45
CA CYS A 364 -3.90 -16.82 14.13
C CYS A 364 -3.89 -17.18 12.64
N LYS A 365 -4.70 -18.17 12.26
CA LYS A 365 -4.80 -18.64 10.89
C LYS A 365 -5.70 -17.73 10.05
N ALA A 366 -5.23 -17.34 8.87
CA ALA A 366 -6.01 -16.52 7.94
C ALA A 366 -7.28 -17.25 7.48
N GLY A 367 -8.43 -16.55 7.54
CA GLY A 367 -9.72 -17.11 7.13
C GLY A 367 -10.32 -18.11 8.13
N ASP A 368 -9.82 -18.17 9.35
CA ASP A 368 -10.30 -19.07 10.40
C ASP A 368 -10.84 -18.28 11.60
N VAL A 369 -12.17 -18.26 11.73
CA VAL A 369 -12.89 -17.53 12.79
C VAL A 369 -12.53 -18.04 14.19
N GLU A 370 -12.40 -19.38 14.34
CA GLU A 370 -12.09 -20.01 15.62
C GLU A 370 -10.67 -19.64 16.09
N SER A 371 -9.71 -19.75 15.18
CA SER A 371 -8.32 -19.38 15.44
C SER A 371 -8.21 -17.91 15.80
N LEU A 372 -8.94 -17.03 15.10
CA LEU A 372 -8.95 -15.59 15.38
C LEU A 372 -9.57 -15.29 16.76
N ALA A 373 -10.74 -15.90 17.07
CA ALA A 373 -11.40 -15.74 18.36
C ALA A 373 -10.49 -16.22 19.51
N ALA A 374 -9.85 -17.38 19.36
CA ALA A 374 -8.93 -17.92 20.35
C ALA A 374 -7.72 -17.00 20.60
N ALA A 375 -7.15 -16.42 19.56
CA ALA A 375 -6.04 -15.46 19.70
C ALA A 375 -6.48 -14.17 20.40
N ILE A 376 -7.69 -13.65 20.12
CA ILE A 376 -8.26 -12.48 20.82
C ILE A 376 -8.46 -12.82 22.31
N VAL A 377 -9.04 -13.99 22.62
CA VAL A 377 -9.23 -14.45 24.02
C VAL A 377 -7.91 -14.50 24.77
N ARG A 378 -6.87 -15.11 24.19
CA ARG A 378 -5.52 -15.15 24.80
C ARG A 378 -5.03 -13.75 25.18
N GLY A 379 -5.23 -12.78 24.30
CA GLY A 379 -4.84 -11.40 24.56
C GLY A 379 -5.71 -10.72 25.61
N LEU A 380 -7.02 -10.93 25.62
CA LEU A 380 -7.92 -10.32 26.59
C LEU A 380 -7.73 -10.89 28.01
N ASP A 381 -7.39 -12.17 28.14
CA ASP A 381 -7.27 -12.87 29.43
C ASP A 381 -5.99 -12.54 30.21
N SER A 382 -4.94 -12.01 29.57
CA SER A 382 -3.67 -11.75 30.24
C SER A 382 -3.11 -10.36 29.95
N ALA A 383 -3.20 -9.48 30.93
CA ALA A 383 -2.58 -8.15 30.86
C ALA A 383 -1.05 -8.23 30.74
N GLU A 384 -0.43 -9.19 31.45
CA GLU A 384 1.01 -9.42 31.37
C GLU A 384 1.45 -9.83 29.96
N LEU A 385 0.70 -10.74 29.33
CA LEU A 385 0.95 -11.16 27.94
C LEU A 385 0.81 -9.96 26.99
N ARG A 386 -0.23 -9.13 27.15
CA ARG A 386 -0.42 -7.94 26.32
C ARG A 386 0.74 -6.97 26.43
N THR A 387 1.18 -6.69 27.65
CA THR A 387 2.32 -5.78 27.90
C THR A 387 3.59 -6.32 27.25
N ARG A 388 3.94 -7.55 27.50
CA ARG A 388 5.14 -8.19 26.96
C ARG A 388 5.17 -8.20 25.44
N ILE A 389 4.06 -8.61 24.80
CA ILE A 389 3.95 -8.66 23.32
C ILE A 389 3.96 -7.25 22.74
N GLY A 390 3.29 -6.29 23.36
CA GLY A 390 3.27 -4.89 22.90
C GLY A 390 4.66 -4.26 22.92
N GLU A 391 5.43 -4.44 23.99
CA GLU A 391 6.81 -3.96 24.13
C GLU A 391 7.75 -4.62 23.11
N ALA A 392 7.71 -5.95 23.00
CA ALA A 392 8.51 -6.69 22.03
C ALA A 392 8.16 -6.33 20.59
N GLY A 393 6.87 -6.17 20.30
CA GLY A 393 6.38 -5.71 19.00
C GLY A 393 6.90 -4.33 18.63
N ARG A 394 6.86 -3.36 19.56
CA ARG A 394 7.41 -2.02 19.34
C ARG A 394 8.93 -2.07 19.09
N THR A 395 9.67 -2.78 19.92
CA THR A 395 11.12 -2.94 19.76
C THR A 395 11.45 -3.44 18.36
N ARG A 396 10.78 -4.50 17.90
CA ARG A 396 10.94 -5.05 16.55
C ARG A 396 10.71 -4.01 15.46
N VAL A 397 9.66 -3.19 15.57
CA VAL A 397 9.29 -2.21 14.55
C VAL A 397 10.28 -1.06 14.50
N VAL A 398 10.61 -0.49 15.67
CA VAL A 398 11.55 0.65 15.79
C VAL A 398 12.94 0.30 15.24
N GLU A 399 13.40 -0.93 15.48
CA GLU A 399 14.70 -1.39 15.00
C GLU A 399 14.74 -1.64 13.48
N ARG A 400 13.59 -1.94 12.84
CA ARG A 400 13.59 -2.48 11.47
C ARG A 400 12.88 -1.61 10.45
N TRP A 401 11.84 -0.88 10.84
CA TRP A 401 10.86 -0.33 9.89
C TRP A 401 10.70 1.19 10.06
N SER A 402 11.70 1.99 9.72
CA SER A 402 11.57 3.45 9.66
C SER A 402 11.50 3.96 8.22
N TRP A 403 10.80 5.09 8.02
CA TRP A 403 10.77 5.74 6.70
C TRP A 403 12.14 6.25 6.27
N SER A 404 12.99 6.67 7.21
CA SER A 404 14.36 7.06 6.92
C SER A 404 15.17 5.89 6.35
N HIS A 405 15.06 4.71 6.96
CA HIS A 405 15.73 3.49 6.46
C HIS A 405 15.17 3.05 5.10
N CYS A 406 13.84 3.09 4.93
CA CYS A 406 13.19 2.82 3.63
C CYS A 406 13.70 3.75 2.53
N ALA A 407 13.84 5.06 2.82
CA ALA A 407 14.35 6.04 1.88
C ALA A 407 15.82 5.79 1.55
N GLN A 408 16.66 5.49 2.54
CA GLN A 408 18.06 5.17 2.30
C GLN A 408 18.23 3.96 1.39
N LEU A 409 17.55 2.84 1.68
CA LEU A 409 17.56 1.65 0.82
C LEU A 409 17.02 1.95 -0.59
N THR A 410 16.03 2.85 -0.70
CA THR A 410 15.49 3.27 -1.99
C THR A 410 16.54 4.07 -2.78
N VAL A 411 17.27 4.99 -2.12
CA VAL A 411 18.36 5.76 -2.74
C VAL A 411 19.48 4.84 -3.21
N ASP A 412 19.82 3.81 -2.45
CA ASP A 412 20.80 2.81 -2.87
C ASP A 412 20.37 2.15 -4.19
N GLN A 413 19.07 1.81 -4.32
CA GLN A 413 18.53 1.26 -5.56
C GLN A 413 18.53 2.28 -6.72
N TYR A 414 18.29 3.58 -6.43
CA TYR A 414 18.44 4.62 -7.43
C TYR A 414 19.88 4.68 -7.96
N ARG A 415 20.88 4.66 -7.07
CA ARG A 415 22.30 4.68 -7.44
C ARG A 415 22.70 3.47 -8.28
N GLU A 416 22.26 2.25 -7.89
CA GLU A 416 22.49 1.05 -8.68
C GLU A 416 21.89 1.16 -10.10
N VAL A 417 20.67 1.67 -10.23
CA VAL A 417 20.00 1.84 -11.54
C VAL A 417 20.70 2.88 -12.40
N LEU A 418 21.09 4.01 -11.81
CA LEU A 418 21.82 5.07 -12.52
C LEU A 418 23.21 4.60 -13.02
N ALA A 419 23.85 3.68 -12.31
CA ALA A 419 25.13 3.10 -12.69
C ALA A 419 25.06 2.04 -13.81
N MET A 420 23.85 1.62 -14.23
CA MET A 420 23.70 0.67 -15.34
C MET A 420 24.17 1.29 -16.67
N PRO A 421 24.92 0.56 -17.53
CA PRO A 421 25.51 1.14 -18.74
C PRO A 421 24.51 1.85 -19.65
N HIS A 422 23.34 1.25 -19.87
CA HIS A 422 22.29 1.84 -20.71
C HIS A 422 21.65 3.10 -20.08
N ASN A 423 21.69 3.26 -18.76
CA ASN A 423 21.18 4.45 -18.08
C ASN A 423 22.23 5.57 -18.05
N ILE A 424 23.51 5.26 -17.97
CA ILE A 424 24.60 6.24 -18.15
C ILE A 424 24.46 6.91 -19.53
N GLU A 425 24.17 6.14 -20.58
CA GLU A 425 23.94 6.71 -21.91
C GLU A 425 22.73 7.65 -21.94
N LYS A 426 21.61 7.27 -21.31
CA LYS A 426 20.44 8.16 -21.20
C LYS A 426 20.75 9.46 -20.48
N LEU A 427 21.52 9.40 -19.37
CA LEU A 427 21.93 10.59 -18.61
C LEU A 427 22.79 11.54 -19.47
N ARG A 428 23.71 11.00 -20.28
CA ARG A 428 24.51 11.80 -21.25
C ARG A 428 23.60 12.46 -22.29
N LEU A 429 22.71 11.71 -22.91
CA LEU A 429 21.78 12.24 -23.91
C LEU A 429 20.85 13.33 -23.35
N ASN A 430 20.57 13.28 -22.05
CA ASN A 430 19.75 14.25 -21.34
C ASN A 430 20.57 15.41 -20.76
N GLY A 431 21.91 15.38 -20.87
CA GLY A 431 22.80 16.44 -20.36
C GLY A 431 22.87 16.47 -18.83
N ARG A 432 22.73 15.30 -18.18
CA ARG A 432 22.81 15.14 -16.71
C ARG A 432 24.22 14.77 -16.23
N ILE A 433 25.04 14.21 -17.11
CA ILE A 433 26.46 13.88 -16.93
C ILE A 433 27.24 14.14 -18.20
#